data_64ef4855cf114c5c0811cf5245fb182c
#
_entry.id   64ef4855cf114c5c0811cf5245fb182c
#
_cell.length_a   1.000
_cell.length_b   1.000
_cell.length_c   1.000
_cell.angle_alpha   90.00
_cell.angle_beta   90.00
_cell.angle_gamma   90.00
#
_symmetry.space_group_name_H-M   'P 1'
#
loop_
_entity.id
_entity.type
_entity.pdbx_description
1 polymer ?
#
loop_
_entity_poly.entity_id
_entity_poly.type
_entity_poly.pdbx_seq_one_letter_code
_entity_poly.pdbx_strand_id
1 'polypeptide(L)'
;FRAVMMKLLGLLYSAIVDADTTALMTHGHQEGVAKGYVPKRRHRGPSYAPLFSSEGRTGISLGAELRAGNVHSSTGAWDFLKLILSKLPSTIATSRIRTRLDGAFYNKELINCFEKEGFGYVIVARMTDPLKRTMYSARYHEFARGWEAASFTYTPFHWNKEYRFVAVRRPQKFEPEEVQRHLFTFKHYTYHRAMVTNLELTPEAVW
;
A
#
# COMPACT_ATOMS: atom_id res chain seq x y z
N PHE A 1 24.75 9.48 -13.32
CA PHE A 1 23.72 8.57 -12.80
C PHE A 1 22.31 9.16 -13.01
N ARG A 2 22.00 10.38 -12.49
CA ARG A 2 20.68 11.02 -12.61
C ARG A 2 20.20 11.16 -14.06
N ALA A 3 21.07 11.58 -14.98
CA ALA A 3 20.74 11.74 -16.40
C ALA A 3 20.36 10.41 -17.07
N VAL A 4 21.08 9.33 -16.78
CA VAL A 4 20.77 7.99 -17.30
C VAL A 4 19.46 7.48 -16.74
N MET A 5 19.24 7.65 -15.45
CA MET A 5 17.99 7.29 -14.77
C MET A 5 16.79 8.03 -15.38
N MET A 6 16.89 9.35 -15.58
CA MET A 6 15.84 10.16 -16.20
C MET A 6 15.57 9.75 -17.65
N LYS A 7 16.60 9.36 -18.39
CA LYS A 7 16.46 8.85 -19.76
C LYS A 7 15.70 7.51 -19.78
N LEU A 8 16.04 6.59 -18.87
CA LEU A 8 15.32 5.31 -18.74
C LEU A 8 13.86 5.50 -18.32
N LEU A 9 13.60 6.37 -17.35
CA LEU A 9 12.23 6.70 -16.94
C LEU A 9 11.45 7.39 -18.07
N GLY A 10 12.10 8.20 -18.90
CA GLY A 10 11.49 8.87 -20.06
C GLY A 10 10.99 7.92 -21.15
N LEU A 11 11.47 6.66 -21.16
CA LEU A 11 10.97 5.61 -22.04
C LEU A 11 9.67 4.95 -21.52
N LEU A 12 9.27 5.23 -20.28
CA LEU A 12 8.07 4.66 -19.68
C LEU A 12 6.84 5.46 -20.12
N TYR A 13 5.82 4.75 -20.58
CA TYR A 13 4.50 5.30 -20.89
C TYR A 13 3.66 5.59 -19.64
N SER A 14 3.94 4.92 -18.54
CA SER A 14 3.29 5.06 -17.24
C SER A 14 4.31 4.80 -16.14
N ALA A 15 4.07 5.28 -14.94
CA ALA A 15 4.93 5.02 -13.78
C ALA A 15 4.15 4.40 -12.63
N ILE A 16 4.77 3.45 -11.94
CA ILE A 16 4.31 2.94 -10.64
C ILE A 16 5.31 3.43 -9.60
N VAL A 17 4.83 4.25 -8.68
CA VAL A 17 5.65 4.80 -7.60
C VAL A 17 5.37 4.01 -6.34
N ASP A 18 6.35 3.25 -5.90
CA ASP A 18 6.31 2.56 -4.63
C ASP A 18 6.99 3.40 -3.56
N ALA A 19 6.44 3.45 -2.36
CA ALA A 19 7.11 4.03 -1.22
C ALA A 19 6.93 3.15 0.02
N ASP A 20 7.98 3.06 0.80
CA ASP A 20 8.04 2.26 2.02
C ASP A 20 8.91 2.92 3.07
N THR A 21 8.68 2.55 4.32
CA THR A 21 9.48 2.98 5.47
C THR A 21 10.09 1.77 6.14
N THR A 22 11.40 1.79 6.32
CA THR A 22 12.09 0.73 7.06
C THR A 22 12.72 1.28 8.34
N ALA A 23 12.86 0.45 9.36
CA ALA A 23 13.55 0.84 10.59
C ALA A 23 15.03 0.45 10.49
N LEU A 24 15.91 1.42 10.52
CA LEU A 24 17.35 1.24 10.61
C LEU A 24 17.82 1.43 12.04
N MET A 25 18.17 0.33 12.70
CA MET A 25 18.73 0.39 14.05
C MET A 25 20.12 1.01 14.04
N THR A 26 20.38 1.78 15.06
CA THR A 26 21.69 2.40 15.28
C THR A 26 22.25 1.98 16.66
N HIS A 27 23.56 2.06 16.77
CA HIS A 27 24.29 1.89 18.02
C HIS A 27 25.03 3.20 18.30
N GLY A 28 24.78 3.79 19.50
CA GLY A 28 25.37 5.06 19.86
C GLY A 28 24.43 6.26 19.71
N HIS A 29 25.00 7.47 19.75
CA HIS A 29 24.30 8.75 19.82
C HIS A 29 24.48 9.55 18.51
N GLN A 30 24.05 8.98 17.38
CA GLN A 30 24.11 9.68 16.12
C GLN A 30 23.09 10.82 16.06
N GLU A 31 23.40 11.89 15.34
CA GLU A 31 22.51 13.03 15.15
C GLU A 31 21.20 12.58 14.45
N GLY A 32 20.09 13.09 14.93
CA GLY A 32 18.75 12.77 14.39
C GLY A 32 18.20 11.38 14.74
N VAL A 33 18.91 10.59 15.54
CA VAL A 33 18.40 9.30 16.05
C VAL A 33 17.34 9.52 17.12
N ALA A 34 16.26 8.73 17.03
CA ALA A 34 15.23 8.68 18.08
C ALA A 34 14.80 7.25 18.39
N LYS A 35 14.24 7.05 19.61
CA LYS A 35 13.68 5.76 20.00
C LYS A 35 12.39 5.48 19.21
N GLY A 36 12.48 4.64 18.17
CA GLY A 36 11.37 4.17 17.36
C GLY A 36 11.04 2.70 17.61
N TYR A 37 9.88 2.27 17.11
CA TYR A 37 9.51 0.86 17.10
C TYR A 37 10.27 0.13 15.98
N VAL A 38 10.97 -0.94 16.35
CA VAL A 38 11.71 -1.78 15.41
C VAL A 38 11.00 -3.12 15.25
N PRO A 39 10.24 -3.32 14.15
CA PRO A 39 9.38 -4.49 13.96
C PRO A 39 10.11 -5.83 14.08
N LYS A 40 11.32 -5.95 13.53
CA LYS A 40 12.12 -7.19 13.56
C LYS A 40 12.49 -7.62 14.98
N ARG A 41 12.65 -6.71 15.90
CA ARG A 41 13.00 -7.00 17.31
C ARG A 41 11.81 -6.84 18.27
N ARG A 42 10.65 -6.40 17.78
CA ARG A 42 9.42 -6.17 18.58
C ARG A 42 9.65 -5.29 19.82
N HIS A 43 10.61 -4.37 19.77
CA HIS A 43 10.89 -3.42 20.85
C HIS A 43 11.22 -2.04 20.29
N ARG A 44 11.28 -1.04 21.17
CA ARG A 44 11.73 0.31 20.84
C ARG A 44 13.23 0.44 21.07
N GLY A 45 13.93 1.00 20.09
CA GLY A 45 15.37 1.26 20.20
C GLY A 45 15.80 2.48 19.40
N PRO A 46 17.06 2.95 19.60
CA PRO A 46 17.62 4.00 18.77
C PRO A 46 17.60 3.59 17.31
N SER A 47 16.97 4.41 16.47
CA SER A 47 16.80 4.07 15.06
C SER A 47 16.53 5.30 14.21
N TYR A 48 16.70 5.13 12.91
CA TYR A 48 16.11 5.97 11.86
C TYR A 48 14.93 5.26 11.23
N ALA A 49 14.03 6.02 10.62
CA ALA A 49 12.91 5.53 9.81
C ALA A 49 12.95 6.17 8.42
N PRO A 50 13.95 5.81 7.57
CA PRO A 50 14.03 6.37 6.23
C PRO A 50 12.79 6.02 5.43
N LEU A 51 12.28 7.02 4.71
CA LEU A 51 11.27 6.88 3.69
C LEU A 51 11.97 6.75 2.35
N PHE A 52 11.65 5.69 1.62
CA PHE A 52 12.26 5.36 0.34
C PHE A 52 11.20 5.22 -0.74
N SER A 53 11.53 5.63 -1.96
CA SER A 53 10.65 5.46 -3.13
C SER A 53 11.42 4.90 -4.32
N SER A 54 10.76 4.03 -5.07
CA SER A 54 11.26 3.42 -6.31
C SER A 54 10.17 3.34 -7.38
N GLU A 55 10.59 3.22 -8.64
CA GLU A 55 9.69 2.84 -9.73
C GLU A 55 9.48 1.33 -9.69
N GLY A 56 8.20 0.93 -9.54
CA GLY A 56 7.81 -0.43 -9.15
C GLY A 56 8.09 -1.53 -10.16
N ARG A 57 8.29 -1.21 -11.45
CA ARG A 57 8.62 -2.19 -12.50
C ARG A 57 10.11 -2.34 -12.74
N THR A 58 10.83 -1.26 -12.60
CA THR A 58 12.28 -1.20 -12.90
C THR A 58 13.14 -1.29 -11.65
N GLY A 59 12.57 -1.05 -10.46
CA GLY A 59 13.31 -0.95 -9.21
C GLY A 59 14.21 0.30 -9.13
N ILE A 60 14.11 1.24 -10.08
CA ILE A 60 14.91 2.47 -10.05
C ILE A 60 14.52 3.29 -8.82
N SER A 61 15.52 3.63 -8.00
CA SER A 61 15.33 4.53 -6.86
C SER A 61 14.95 5.93 -7.35
N LEU A 62 13.82 6.43 -6.87
CA LEU A 62 13.31 7.77 -7.15
C LEU A 62 13.76 8.79 -6.10
N GLY A 63 13.98 8.34 -4.87
CA GLY A 63 14.47 9.16 -3.79
C GLY A 63 14.38 8.49 -2.42
N ALA A 64 15.03 9.11 -1.46
CA ALA A 64 15.00 8.71 -0.06
C ALA A 64 15.08 9.93 0.85
N GLU A 65 14.48 9.83 2.02
CA GLU A 65 14.54 10.82 3.08
C GLU A 65 14.89 10.12 4.39
N LEU A 66 15.95 10.55 5.04
CA LEU A 66 16.33 10.02 6.34
C LEU A 66 15.51 10.72 7.43
N ARG A 67 14.77 9.95 8.23
CA ARG A 67 13.90 10.47 9.29
C ARG A 67 14.23 9.82 10.62
N ALA A 68 13.95 10.52 11.70
CA ALA A 68 14.09 9.97 13.05
C ALA A 68 13.20 8.75 13.27
N GLY A 69 13.65 7.77 14.04
CA GLY A 69 12.99 6.47 14.22
C GLY A 69 11.61 6.52 14.89
N ASN A 70 11.23 7.64 15.50
CA ASN A 70 9.92 7.86 16.12
C ASN A 70 8.90 8.53 15.16
N VAL A 71 9.30 8.86 13.94
CA VAL A 71 8.40 9.46 12.94
C VAL A 71 7.49 8.39 12.35
N HIS A 72 6.18 8.66 12.33
CA HIS A 72 5.21 7.77 11.70
C HIS A 72 5.35 7.79 10.17
N SER A 73 5.10 6.64 9.50
CA SER A 73 5.28 6.52 8.04
C SER A 73 4.50 7.56 7.24
N SER A 74 3.27 7.90 7.66
CA SER A 74 2.44 8.89 6.99
C SER A 74 2.85 10.35 7.24
N THR A 75 3.67 10.64 8.26
CA THR A 75 4.12 12.01 8.57
C THR A 75 5.07 12.50 7.50
N GLY A 76 4.75 13.64 6.85
CA GLY A 76 5.54 14.20 5.75
C GLY A 76 5.52 13.36 4.46
N ALA A 77 4.77 12.25 4.43
CA ALA A 77 4.74 11.35 3.28
C ALA A 77 4.25 12.05 2.00
N TRP A 78 3.26 12.95 2.13
CA TRP A 78 2.77 13.69 0.96
C TRP A 78 3.85 14.61 0.37
N ASP A 79 4.54 15.39 1.18
CA ASP A 79 5.57 16.31 0.71
C ASP A 79 6.70 15.56 0.01
N PHE A 80 7.14 14.43 0.60
CA PHE A 80 8.11 13.55 -0.04
C PHE A 80 7.59 12.99 -1.37
N LEU A 81 6.38 12.42 -1.40
CA LEU A 81 5.80 11.85 -2.62
C LEU A 81 5.57 12.94 -3.68
N LYS A 82 5.08 14.12 -3.31
CA LYS A 82 4.92 15.25 -4.24
C LYS A 82 6.24 15.64 -4.87
N LEU A 83 7.32 15.68 -4.09
CA LEU A 83 8.66 15.91 -4.62
C LEU A 83 9.12 14.80 -5.58
N ILE A 84 8.84 13.53 -5.28
CA ILE A 84 9.15 12.40 -6.17
C ILE A 84 8.33 12.50 -7.47
N LEU A 85 7.01 12.71 -7.35
CA LEU A 85 6.11 12.82 -8.49
C LEU A 85 6.49 13.98 -9.42
N SER A 86 6.91 15.13 -8.87
CA SER A 86 7.36 16.29 -9.64
C SER A 86 8.67 16.05 -10.42
N LYS A 87 9.45 15.05 -10.02
CA LYS A 87 10.71 14.67 -10.69
C LYS A 87 10.52 13.63 -11.80
N LEU A 88 9.32 13.04 -11.92
CA LEU A 88 9.04 12.14 -13.03
C LEU A 88 9.06 12.90 -14.36
N PRO A 89 9.43 12.24 -15.47
CA PRO A 89 9.43 12.86 -16.78
C PRO A 89 8.06 13.43 -17.15
N SER A 90 8.00 14.65 -17.64
CA SER A 90 6.76 15.31 -18.10
C SER A 90 6.07 14.59 -19.28
N THR A 91 6.77 13.66 -19.93
CA THR A 91 6.21 12.76 -20.94
C THR A 91 5.19 11.75 -20.37
N ILE A 92 5.22 11.52 -19.04
CA ILE A 92 4.27 10.65 -18.35
C ILE A 92 3.11 11.49 -17.86
N ALA A 93 1.93 11.33 -18.48
CA ALA A 93 0.73 12.03 -18.03
C ALA A 93 0.37 11.65 -16.58
N THR A 94 -0.12 12.60 -15.77
CA THR A 94 -0.49 12.39 -14.36
C THR A 94 -1.46 11.22 -14.19
N SER A 95 -2.44 11.07 -15.08
CA SER A 95 -3.41 9.97 -15.07
C SER A 95 -2.78 8.57 -15.29
N ARG A 96 -1.53 8.51 -15.69
CA ARG A 96 -0.74 7.28 -15.89
C ARG A 96 0.25 7.00 -14.78
N ILE A 97 0.25 7.84 -13.75
CA ILE A 97 1.09 7.65 -12.56
C ILE A 97 0.21 6.99 -11.48
N ARG A 98 0.68 5.92 -10.93
CA ARG A 98 0.02 5.15 -9.87
C ARG A 98 0.97 5.00 -8.70
N THR A 99 0.48 5.21 -7.49
CA THR A 99 1.28 5.06 -6.27
C THR A 99 0.79 3.86 -5.49
N ARG A 100 1.71 2.98 -5.06
CA ARG A 100 1.41 1.82 -4.23
C ARG A 100 2.05 1.99 -2.86
N LEU A 101 1.23 1.89 -1.82
CA LEU A 101 1.66 2.13 -0.44
C LEU A 101 1.13 1.02 0.48
N ASP A 102 1.88 0.73 1.52
CA ASP A 102 1.45 -0.21 2.55
C ASP A 102 0.46 0.41 3.54
N GLY A 103 0.00 -0.39 4.51
CA GLY A 103 -0.99 0.04 5.50
C GLY A 103 -0.50 1.09 6.50
N ALA A 104 0.78 1.36 6.57
CA ALA A 104 1.33 2.43 7.41
C ALA A 104 1.04 3.82 6.83
N PHE A 105 0.74 3.89 5.53
CA PHE A 105 0.35 5.12 4.83
C PHE A 105 -1.18 5.29 4.74
N TYR A 106 -1.97 4.37 5.31
CA TYR A 106 -3.43 4.47 5.28
C TYR A 106 -3.91 5.62 6.15
N ASN A 107 -4.05 6.78 5.51
CA ASN A 107 -4.38 8.06 6.15
C ASN A 107 -5.29 8.89 5.23
N LYS A 108 -6.33 9.50 5.81
CA LYS A 108 -7.35 10.30 5.10
C LYS A 108 -6.74 11.49 4.36
N GLU A 109 -5.86 12.21 5.04
CA GLU A 109 -5.22 13.42 4.51
C GLU A 109 -4.36 13.08 3.28
N LEU A 110 -3.59 12.00 3.36
CA LEU A 110 -2.76 11.54 2.24
C LEU A 110 -3.62 11.14 1.04
N ILE A 111 -4.70 10.38 1.25
CA ILE A 111 -5.63 9.99 0.19
C ILE A 111 -6.29 11.21 -0.45
N ASN A 112 -6.74 12.17 0.35
CA ASN A 112 -7.31 13.41 -0.16
C ASN A 112 -6.32 14.22 -1.01
N CYS A 113 -5.03 14.19 -0.66
CA CYS A 113 -3.99 14.84 -1.47
C CYS A 113 -3.84 14.17 -2.85
N PHE A 114 -3.83 12.83 -2.91
CA PHE A 114 -3.80 12.11 -4.19
C PHE A 114 -4.98 12.45 -5.08
N GLU A 115 -6.19 12.47 -4.50
CA GLU A 115 -7.41 12.79 -5.25
C GLU A 115 -7.43 14.22 -5.75
N LYS A 116 -7.03 15.17 -4.91
CA LYS A 116 -6.95 16.60 -5.26
C LYS A 116 -5.99 16.86 -6.43
N GLU A 117 -4.86 16.17 -6.45
CA GLU A 117 -3.82 16.35 -7.47
C GLU A 117 -4.02 15.40 -8.68
N GLY A 118 -5.04 14.52 -8.64
CA GLY A 118 -5.40 13.63 -9.76
C GLY A 118 -4.46 12.43 -9.96
N PHE A 119 -3.70 12.05 -8.95
CA PHE A 119 -2.85 10.86 -9.02
C PHE A 119 -3.61 9.59 -8.66
N GLY A 120 -3.30 8.49 -9.36
CA GLY A 120 -3.79 7.17 -9.02
C GLY A 120 -3.10 6.59 -7.78
N TYR A 121 -3.85 5.90 -6.93
CA TYR A 121 -3.27 5.25 -5.75
C TYR A 121 -3.89 3.87 -5.49
N VAL A 122 -3.08 3.01 -4.86
CA VAL A 122 -3.49 1.75 -4.22
C VAL A 122 -2.81 1.71 -2.85
N ILE A 123 -3.58 1.77 -1.79
CA ILE A 123 -3.07 1.80 -0.41
C ILE A 123 -3.69 0.65 0.37
N VAL A 124 -2.87 -0.17 1.02
CA VAL A 124 -3.37 -1.24 1.90
C VAL A 124 -4.13 -0.64 3.06
N ALA A 125 -5.38 -1.05 3.25
CA ALA A 125 -6.23 -0.50 4.30
C ALA A 125 -5.91 -1.09 5.68
N ARG A 126 -6.09 -0.28 6.73
CA ARG A 126 -6.11 -0.78 8.09
C ARG A 126 -7.38 -1.61 8.31
N MET A 127 -7.21 -2.88 8.66
CA MET A 127 -8.30 -3.82 8.84
C MET A 127 -9.04 -3.58 10.17
N THR A 128 -10.10 -2.76 10.13
CA THR A 128 -11.05 -2.56 11.24
C THR A 128 -12.20 -3.57 11.15
N ASP A 129 -12.87 -3.86 12.25
CA ASP A 129 -13.97 -4.83 12.23
C ASP A 129 -15.16 -4.42 11.34
N PRO A 130 -15.54 -3.12 11.24
CA PRO A 130 -16.53 -2.71 10.24
C PRO A 130 -16.07 -2.99 8.80
N LEU A 131 -14.82 -2.65 8.45
CA LEU A 131 -14.28 -2.94 7.12
C LEU A 131 -14.25 -4.44 6.82
N LYS A 132 -13.84 -5.28 7.79
CA LYS A 132 -13.86 -6.74 7.65
C LYS A 132 -15.27 -7.24 7.36
N ARG A 133 -16.32 -6.76 8.09
CA ARG A 133 -17.70 -7.16 7.84
C ARG A 133 -18.14 -6.83 6.42
N THR A 134 -17.87 -5.61 5.93
CA THR A 134 -18.17 -5.21 4.55
C THR A 134 -17.41 -6.07 3.54
N MET A 135 -16.11 -6.30 3.78
CA MET A 135 -15.28 -7.15 2.94
C MET A 135 -15.81 -8.59 2.86
N TYR A 136 -16.25 -9.18 4.00
CA TYR A 136 -16.75 -10.55 4.03
C TYR A 136 -18.09 -10.71 3.31
N SER A 137 -18.94 -9.68 3.31
CA SER A 137 -20.22 -9.65 2.59
C SER A 137 -20.12 -9.24 1.12
N ALA A 138 -18.95 -8.82 0.66
CA ALA A 138 -18.75 -8.39 -0.73
C ALA A 138 -18.97 -9.54 -1.73
N ARG A 139 -19.36 -9.18 -2.96
CA ARG A 139 -19.54 -10.15 -4.06
C ARG A 139 -18.19 -10.44 -4.71
N TYR A 140 -17.69 -11.66 -4.50
CA TYR A 140 -16.45 -12.14 -5.07
C TYR A 140 -16.69 -12.86 -6.39
N HIS A 141 -15.76 -12.70 -7.35
CA HIS A 141 -15.70 -13.46 -8.59
C HIS A 141 -14.32 -14.09 -8.75
N GLU A 142 -14.25 -15.27 -9.33
CA GLU A 142 -12.98 -15.96 -9.59
C GLU A 142 -12.28 -15.31 -10.79
N PHE A 143 -11.00 -15.00 -10.66
CA PHE A 143 -10.16 -14.44 -11.73
C PHE A 143 -8.96 -15.33 -12.07
N ALA A 144 -8.59 -16.22 -11.16
CA ALA A 144 -7.56 -17.24 -11.37
C ALA A 144 -7.91 -18.46 -10.51
N ARG A 145 -7.33 -19.62 -10.83
CA ARG A 145 -7.66 -20.88 -10.14
C ARG A 145 -7.54 -20.74 -8.62
N GLY A 146 -8.70 -20.75 -7.96
CA GLY A 146 -8.81 -20.62 -6.51
C GLY A 146 -8.50 -19.21 -5.97
N TRP A 147 -8.48 -18.18 -6.81
CA TRP A 147 -8.36 -16.80 -6.40
C TRP A 147 -9.62 -16.03 -6.78
N GLU A 148 -10.20 -15.38 -5.82
CA GLU A 148 -11.40 -14.58 -6.00
C GLU A 148 -11.14 -13.14 -5.58
N ALA A 149 -11.66 -12.19 -6.35
CA ALA A 149 -11.55 -10.76 -6.08
C ALA A 149 -12.92 -10.11 -5.97
N ALA A 150 -12.99 -9.04 -5.19
CA ALA A 150 -14.19 -8.21 -5.06
C ALA A 150 -13.82 -6.73 -5.05
N SER A 151 -14.74 -5.92 -5.58
CA SER A 151 -14.75 -4.47 -5.41
C SER A 151 -16.00 -4.07 -4.63
N PHE A 152 -15.86 -3.18 -3.67
CA PHE A 152 -16.95 -2.67 -2.86
C PHE A 152 -16.67 -1.25 -2.41
N THR A 153 -17.72 -0.52 -2.00
CA THR A 153 -17.57 0.80 -1.39
C THR A 153 -17.66 0.70 0.12
N TYR A 154 -16.93 1.56 0.81
CA TYR A 154 -16.96 1.66 2.26
C TYR A 154 -16.55 3.06 2.71
N THR A 155 -17.25 3.59 3.72
CA THR A 155 -16.90 4.85 4.38
C THR A 155 -16.18 4.54 5.70
N PRO A 156 -14.85 4.76 5.79
CA PRO A 156 -14.14 4.58 7.04
C PRO A 156 -14.64 5.53 8.13
N PHE A 157 -14.55 5.10 9.38
CA PHE A 157 -14.97 5.92 10.51
C PHE A 157 -14.25 7.28 10.54
N HIS A 158 -14.98 8.38 10.72
CA HIS A 158 -14.55 9.79 10.62
C HIS A 158 -14.10 10.23 9.21
N TRP A 159 -14.33 9.46 8.16
CA TRP A 159 -14.12 9.90 6.80
C TRP A 159 -15.45 10.38 6.20
N ASN A 160 -15.43 11.40 5.33
CA ASN A 160 -16.63 12.12 4.96
C ASN A 160 -17.29 11.61 3.68
N LYS A 161 -16.72 10.58 3.04
CA LYS A 161 -17.24 10.02 1.79
C LYS A 161 -16.93 8.53 1.68
N GLU A 162 -17.60 7.90 0.75
CA GLU A 162 -17.30 6.53 0.33
C GLU A 162 -16.03 6.48 -0.52
N TYR A 163 -15.29 5.42 -0.34
CA TYR A 163 -14.12 5.08 -1.14
C TYR A 163 -14.29 3.69 -1.71
N ARG A 164 -13.68 3.46 -2.86
CA ARG A 164 -13.60 2.15 -3.47
C ARG A 164 -12.53 1.32 -2.79
N PHE A 165 -12.92 0.10 -2.40
CA PHE A 165 -12.01 -0.91 -1.87
C PHE A 165 -11.99 -2.13 -2.78
N VAL A 166 -10.85 -2.78 -2.82
CA VAL A 166 -10.63 -4.05 -3.48
C VAL A 166 -10.10 -5.04 -2.46
N ALA A 167 -10.61 -6.27 -2.48
CA ALA A 167 -10.12 -7.35 -1.65
C ALA A 167 -10.00 -8.64 -2.46
N VAL A 168 -9.06 -9.47 -2.05
CA VAL A 168 -8.80 -10.77 -2.66
C VAL A 168 -8.89 -11.84 -1.60
N ARG A 169 -9.43 -13.00 -1.95
CA ARG A 169 -9.52 -14.19 -1.10
C ARG A 169 -9.21 -15.44 -1.87
N ARG A 170 -8.90 -16.51 -1.16
CA ARG A 170 -8.79 -17.86 -1.71
C ARG A 170 -9.46 -18.87 -0.78
N PRO A 171 -10.03 -19.97 -1.29
CA PRO A 171 -10.49 -21.08 -0.46
C PRO A 171 -9.37 -21.61 0.42
N GLN A 172 -9.68 -21.84 1.67
CA GLN A 172 -8.77 -22.50 2.59
C GLN A 172 -8.73 -24.00 2.26
N LYS A 173 -7.54 -24.54 2.12
CA LYS A 173 -7.37 -26.00 2.00
C LYS A 173 -7.49 -26.58 3.42
N PHE A 174 -8.38 -27.54 3.59
CA PHE A 174 -8.45 -28.36 4.80
C PHE A 174 -7.79 -29.69 4.55
N GLU A 175 -7.11 -30.23 5.54
CA GLU A 175 -6.67 -31.61 5.52
C GLU A 175 -7.89 -32.54 5.57
N PRO A 176 -7.81 -33.74 4.94
CA PRO A 176 -8.96 -34.67 4.85
C PRO A 176 -9.56 -35.06 6.19
N GLU A 177 -8.76 -35.09 7.26
CA GLU A 177 -9.20 -35.41 8.61
C GLU A 177 -10.05 -34.31 9.26
N GLU A 178 -9.87 -33.05 8.88
CA GLU A 178 -10.68 -31.93 9.37
C GLU A 178 -12.04 -31.88 8.68
N VAL A 179 -12.13 -32.33 7.44
CA VAL A 179 -13.39 -32.34 6.66
C VAL A 179 -14.40 -33.34 7.26
N GLN A 180 -13.94 -34.44 7.83
CA GLN A 180 -14.83 -35.45 8.43
C GLN A 180 -15.52 -34.99 9.73
N ARG A 181 -15.03 -33.95 10.39
CA ARG A 181 -15.60 -33.43 11.65
C ARG A 181 -16.75 -32.45 11.44
N HIS A 182 -16.99 -31.98 10.23
CA HIS A 182 -18.05 -31.02 9.95
C HIS A 182 -19.17 -31.65 9.13
N LEU A 183 -20.35 -31.80 9.72
CA LEU A 183 -21.58 -32.27 9.06
C LEU A 183 -22.03 -31.37 7.88
N PHE A 184 -21.52 -30.12 7.83
CA PHE A 184 -21.78 -29.18 6.76
C PHE A 184 -20.43 -28.60 6.26
N THR A 185 -20.14 -28.78 5.00
CA THR A 185 -18.94 -28.21 4.33
C THR A 185 -19.17 -26.73 4.03
N PHE A 186 -18.87 -25.86 4.97
CA PHE A 186 -18.79 -24.43 4.67
C PHE A 186 -17.46 -24.17 3.95
N LYS A 187 -17.54 -23.43 2.83
CA LYS A 187 -16.33 -22.93 2.18
C LYS A 187 -15.68 -21.88 3.09
N HIS A 188 -14.56 -22.24 3.70
CA HIS A 188 -13.74 -21.29 4.44
C HIS A 188 -12.78 -20.59 3.48
N TYR A 189 -12.54 -19.30 3.71
CA TYR A 189 -11.67 -18.49 2.86
C TYR A 189 -10.55 -17.86 3.68
N THR A 190 -9.34 -17.86 3.11
CA THR A 190 -8.27 -16.97 3.57
C THR A 190 -8.44 -15.65 2.85
N TYR A 191 -8.72 -14.58 3.59
CA TYR A 191 -8.82 -13.24 3.05
C TYR A 191 -7.46 -12.57 3.09
N HIS A 192 -7.08 -11.96 1.98
CA HIS A 192 -5.98 -11.03 1.92
C HIS A 192 -6.46 -9.64 2.33
N ARG A 193 -5.52 -8.71 2.50
CA ARG A 193 -5.85 -7.35 2.94
C ARG A 193 -6.72 -6.64 1.90
N ALA A 194 -7.63 -5.79 2.38
CA ALA A 194 -8.34 -4.85 1.51
C ALA A 194 -7.42 -3.68 1.15
N MET A 195 -7.56 -3.16 -0.05
CA MET A 195 -6.85 -1.98 -0.55
C MET A 195 -7.86 -0.91 -0.93
N VAL A 196 -7.59 0.34 -0.56
CA VAL A 196 -8.35 1.50 -1.03
C VAL A 196 -7.72 2.05 -2.31
N THR A 197 -8.52 2.45 -3.27
CA THR A 197 -8.04 2.95 -4.57
C THR A 197 -9.04 3.87 -5.25
N ASN A 198 -8.55 4.80 -6.07
CA ASN A 198 -9.34 5.59 -7.01
C ASN A 198 -9.22 5.09 -8.46
N LEU A 199 -8.51 3.99 -8.70
CA LEU A 199 -8.30 3.47 -10.04
C LEU A 199 -9.56 2.73 -10.54
N GLU A 200 -10.00 3.03 -11.75
CA GLU A 200 -11.10 2.34 -12.45
C GLU A 200 -10.63 1.05 -13.14
N LEU A 201 -9.83 0.26 -12.44
CA LEU A 201 -9.33 -1.03 -12.91
C LEU A 201 -10.19 -2.16 -12.35
N THR A 202 -10.13 -3.33 -13.00
CA THR A 202 -10.73 -4.54 -12.43
C THR A 202 -10.07 -4.90 -11.10
N PRO A 203 -10.76 -5.56 -10.16
CA PRO A 203 -10.19 -5.86 -8.84
C PRO A 203 -8.88 -6.63 -8.90
N GLU A 204 -8.76 -7.59 -9.83
CA GLU A 204 -7.53 -8.36 -10.06
C GLU A 204 -6.38 -7.52 -10.63
N ALA A 205 -6.67 -6.46 -11.38
CA ALA A 205 -5.65 -5.55 -11.90
C ALA A 205 -5.18 -4.51 -10.86
N VAL A 206 -5.93 -4.32 -9.77
CA VAL A 206 -5.54 -3.52 -8.62
C VAL A 206 -4.65 -4.34 -7.68
N TRP A 207 -4.93 -5.64 -7.53
CA TRP A 207 -4.15 -6.60 -6.73
C TRP A 207 -2.79 -6.90 -7.34
#